data_9a4a89b63e864e3382b0b038c28a8004
#
_entry.id   9a4a89b63e864e3382b0b038c28a8004
#
_cell.length_a   1.000
_cell.length_b   1.000
_cell.length_c   1.000
_cell.angle_alpha   90.00
_cell.angle_beta   90.00
_cell.angle_gamma   90.00
#
_symmetry.space_group_name_H-M   'P 1'
#
loop_
_entity.id
_entity.type
_entity.pdbx_description
1 polymer ?
#
loop_
_entity_poly.entity_id
_entity_poly.type
_entity_poly.pdbx_seq_one_letter_code
_entity_poly.pdbx_strand_id
1 'polypeptide(L)'
;TEYPNAAMVAEWCNPERAINNAGFHMDFYLDHYGNGYSRLFRYGEFGDQAVFNPNGKGDIKAFADEYLPNYEKTKDNGYISFMTNNHDMPRVTAYLDKEAIKLVNAFIFTMPGVPFLYYGDEIGMRYQKGIVSKEGGYSRTGSRTPMQWNSGKNLGFSTSDEPYLAVDKSADAPTVENQKDDPDSIYKVVTDIIALRHKYDDLKGNGELEFMYEEGKIPFAYKRGNLVMYFNPLGESAVMNAKYTGKTVYSLGNAEFANGKVT
;
A
#
# COMPACT_ATOMS: atom_id res chain seq x y z
N THR A 1 8.32 24.13 21.67
CA THR A 1 7.69 22.89 22.14
C THR A 1 8.58 22.21 23.17
N GLU A 2 8.00 21.62 24.21
CA GLU A 2 8.73 20.92 25.28
C GLU A 2 9.44 19.64 24.74
N TYR A 3 8.85 19.01 23.73
CA TYR A 3 9.37 17.79 23.09
C TYR A 3 9.55 17.99 21.57
N PRO A 4 10.61 18.65 21.12
CA PRO A 4 10.77 19.04 19.71
C PRO A 4 10.99 17.84 18.76
N ASN A 5 11.37 16.67 19.29
CA ASN A 5 11.62 15.46 18.51
C ASN A 5 10.44 14.45 18.53
N ALA A 6 9.33 14.80 19.20
CA ALA A 6 8.15 13.95 19.22
C ALA A 6 7.39 14.06 17.89
N ALA A 7 7.01 12.91 17.31
CA ALA A 7 6.09 12.85 16.18
C ALA A 7 4.69 12.53 16.69
N MET A 8 3.69 13.25 16.19
CA MET A 8 2.28 13.02 16.50
C MET A 8 1.56 12.55 15.23
N VAL A 9 0.91 11.38 15.32
CA VAL A 9 0.16 10.77 14.24
C VAL A 9 -1.31 10.74 14.63
N ALA A 10 -2.20 11.23 13.77
CA ALA A 10 -3.64 11.13 13.95
C ALA A 10 -4.18 9.88 13.24
N GLU A 11 -5.20 9.27 13.80
CA GLU A 11 -6.03 8.27 13.14
C GLU A 11 -7.43 8.85 12.96
N TRP A 12 -7.52 9.86 12.09
CA TRP A 12 -8.74 10.66 11.93
C TRP A 12 -9.29 10.69 10.51
N CYS A 13 -8.45 10.44 9.50
CA CYS A 13 -8.81 10.56 8.08
C CYS A 13 -9.37 11.95 7.71
N ASN A 14 -8.80 12.98 8.30
CA ASN A 14 -9.08 14.37 7.97
C ASN A 14 -7.77 15.17 8.01
N PRO A 15 -6.91 15.01 6.99
CA PRO A 15 -5.56 15.57 7.00
C PRO A 15 -5.54 17.09 7.21
N GLU A 16 -6.46 17.83 6.57
CA GLU A 16 -6.52 19.28 6.72
C GLU A 16 -6.76 19.69 8.19
N ARG A 17 -7.71 19.05 8.89
CA ARG A 17 -7.97 19.36 10.29
C ARG A 17 -6.88 18.87 11.22
N ALA A 18 -6.40 17.64 11.02
CA ALA A 18 -5.38 17.05 11.86
C ALA A 18 -4.06 17.84 11.80
N ILE A 19 -3.59 18.14 10.59
CA ILE A 19 -2.29 18.76 10.36
C ILE A 19 -2.35 20.27 10.57
N ASN A 20 -3.28 20.96 9.88
CA ASN A 20 -3.29 22.41 9.88
C ASN A 20 -3.94 23.03 11.13
N ASN A 21 -4.86 22.32 11.79
CA ASN A 21 -5.64 22.89 12.87
C ASN A 21 -5.44 22.23 14.24
N ALA A 22 -5.08 20.93 14.29
CA ALA A 22 -4.94 20.20 15.55
C ALA A 22 -3.48 19.95 15.97
N GLY A 23 -2.50 20.34 15.15
CA GLY A 23 -1.07 20.26 15.46
C GLY A 23 -0.46 18.86 15.34
N PHE A 24 -1.10 17.93 14.64
CA PHE A 24 -0.51 16.66 14.29
C PHE A 24 0.50 16.84 13.15
N HIS A 25 1.57 16.04 13.17
CA HIS A 25 2.57 16.03 12.12
C HIS A 25 2.13 15.20 10.90
N MET A 26 1.22 14.23 11.13
CA MET A 26 0.66 13.40 10.08
C MET A 26 -0.71 12.86 10.46
N ASP A 27 -1.48 12.49 9.44
CA ASP A 27 -2.76 11.80 9.59
C ASP A 27 -2.82 10.61 8.65
N PHE A 28 -3.42 9.51 9.11
CA PHE A 28 -3.67 8.35 8.27
C PHE A 28 -4.77 8.64 7.27
N TYR A 29 -4.50 8.31 6.01
CA TYR A 29 -5.51 8.26 4.98
C TYR A 29 -6.17 6.88 5.03
N LEU A 30 -7.21 6.78 5.85
CA LEU A 30 -7.88 5.52 6.17
C LEU A 30 -8.84 5.11 5.06
N ASP A 31 -9.04 3.80 4.95
CA ASP A 31 -10.04 3.23 4.07
C ASP A 31 -11.43 3.30 4.70
N HIS A 32 -12.00 4.49 4.69
CA HIS A 32 -13.40 4.67 5.02
C HIS A 32 -14.28 4.41 3.80
N TYR A 33 -15.38 3.69 4.02
CA TYR A 33 -16.30 3.34 2.95
C TYR A 33 -16.75 4.57 2.16
N GLY A 34 -16.48 4.52 0.85
CA GLY A 34 -16.87 5.58 -0.09
C GLY A 34 -15.86 6.70 -0.29
N ASN A 35 -14.75 6.75 0.45
CA ASN A 35 -13.69 7.71 0.16
C ASN A 35 -12.82 7.27 -1.03
N GLY A 36 -12.05 8.22 -1.60
CA GLY A 36 -11.17 7.94 -2.73
C GLY A 36 -10.10 6.90 -2.43
N TYR A 37 -9.63 6.81 -1.17
CA TYR A 37 -8.62 5.84 -0.78
C TYR A 37 -9.13 4.40 -0.78
N SER A 38 -10.38 4.17 -0.37
CA SER A 38 -10.98 2.84 -0.42
C SER A 38 -11.03 2.27 -1.84
N ARG A 39 -11.16 3.15 -2.84
CA ARG A 39 -11.19 2.79 -4.26
C ARG A 39 -9.87 2.22 -4.79
N LEU A 40 -8.75 2.43 -4.10
CA LEU A 40 -7.48 1.84 -4.52
C LEU A 40 -7.47 0.32 -4.36
N PHE A 41 -8.00 -0.23 -3.25
CA PHE A 41 -7.70 -1.60 -2.86
C PHE A 41 -8.92 -2.52 -2.70
N ARG A 42 -10.07 -2.01 -2.27
CA ARG A 42 -11.17 -2.88 -1.80
C ARG A 42 -12.59 -2.32 -1.99
N TYR A 43 -12.76 -1.30 -2.81
CA TYR A 43 -14.08 -0.73 -3.05
C TYR A 43 -14.95 -1.65 -3.90
N GLY A 44 -16.26 -1.70 -3.60
CA GLY A 44 -17.23 -2.54 -4.27
C GLY A 44 -17.34 -3.95 -3.67
N GLU A 45 -18.22 -4.75 -4.24
CA GLU A 45 -18.40 -6.13 -3.83
C GLU A 45 -17.14 -6.95 -4.21
N PHE A 46 -16.51 -7.57 -3.22
CA PHE A 46 -15.25 -8.30 -3.41
C PHE A 46 -14.13 -7.48 -4.08
N GLY A 47 -14.15 -6.15 -3.95
CA GLY A 47 -13.12 -5.29 -4.55
C GLY A 47 -13.25 -5.09 -6.06
N ASP A 48 -14.40 -5.37 -6.67
CA ASP A 48 -14.63 -5.25 -8.11
C ASP A 48 -14.56 -3.81 -8.64
N GLN A 49 -14.62 -2.81 -7.76
CA GLN A 49 -14.45 -1.40 -8.08
C GLN A 49 -13.08 -0.85 -7.65
N ALA A 50 -12.16 -1.72 -7.22
CA ALA A 50 -10.82 -1.28 -6.81
C ALA A 50 -9.90 -1.07 -8.02
N VAL A 51 -9.08 -0.01 -7.97
CA VAL A 51 -8.11 0.33 -9.01
C VAL A 51 -7.10 -0.79 -9.22
N PHE A 52 -6.53 -1.30 -8.12
CA PHE A 52 -5.49 -2.33 -8.18
C PHE A 52 -6.02 -3.76 -8.33
N ASN A 53 -7.33 -3.98 -8.36
CA ASN A 53 -7.88 -5.28 -8.74
C ASN A 53 -7.76 -5.48 -10.26
N PRO A 54 -6.97 -6.44 -10.77
CA PRO A 54 -6.74 -6.60 -12.22
C PRO A 54 -8.04 -6.89 -13.00
N ASN A 55 -9.01 -7.52 -12.35
CA ASN A 55 -10.32 -7.83 -12.93
C ASN A 55 -11.40 -6.79 -12.60
N GLY A 56 -11.05 -5.77 -11.82
CA GLY A 56 -11.99 -4.75 -11.37
C GLY A 56 -12.24 -3.65 -12.41
N LYS A 57 -13.13 -2.73 -12.06
CA LYS A 57 -13.53 -1.55 -12.87
C LYS A 57 -13.15 -0.24 -12.18
N GLY A 58 -12.10 -0.26 -11.34
CA GLY A 58 -11.69 0.89 -10.56
C GLY A 58 -11.21 2.06 -11.42
N ASP A 59 -11.39 3.26 -10.92
CA ASP A 59 -10.98 4.51 -11.57
C ASP A 59 -10.03 5.27 -10.63
N ILE A 60 -8.80 5.49 -11.10
CA ILE A 60 -7.79 6.23 -10.33
C ILE A 60 -8.16 7.69 -10.12
N LYS A 61 -9.00 8.25 -11.01
CA LYS A 61 -9.48 9.63 -10.90
C LYS A 61 -10.24 9.86 -9.60
N ALA A 62 -11.05 8.90 -9.15
CA ALA A 62 -11.80 9.02 -7.90
C ALA A 62 -10.88 9.16 -6.67
N PHE A 63 -9.72 8.51 -6.67
CA PHE A 63 -8.69 8.73 -5.66
C PHE A 63 -8.01 10.10 -5.82
N ALA A 64 -7.58 10.43 -7.03
CA ALA A 64 -6.83 11.65 -7.31
C ALA A 64 -7.64 12.91 -6.99
N ASP A 65 -8.91 12.95 -7.37
CA ASP A 65 -9.81 14.09 -7.13
C ASP A 65 -10.00 14.39 -5.63
N GLU A 66 -9.93 13.39 -4.76
CA GLU A 66 -10.01 13.57 -3.31
C GLU A 66 -8.62 13.83 -2.69
N TYR A 67 -7.62 13.06 -3.09
CA TYR A 67 -6.30 13.12 -2.49
C TYR A 67 -5.57 14.42 -2.81
N LEU A 68 -5.54 14.85 -4.09
CA LEU A 68 -4.74 16.00 -4.52
C LEU A 68 -5.13 17.31 -3.81
N PRO A 69 -6.41 17.66 -3.62
CA PRO A 69 -6.78 18.84 -2.82
C PRO A 69 -6.32 18.76 -1.36
N ASN A 70 -6.37 17.58 -0.73
CA ASN A 70 -5.88 17.37 0.63
C ASN A 70 -4.36 17.48 0.70
N TYR A 71 -3.65 16.91 -0.27
CA TYR A 71 -2.20 17.01 -0.40
C TYR A 71 -1.77 18.47 -0.55
N GLU A 72 -2.35 19.24 -1.46
CA GLU A 72 -2.03 20.66 -1.68
C GLU A 72 -2.23 21.52 -0.43
N LYS A 73 -3.26 21.25 0.37
CA LYS A 73 -3.54 21.98 1.61
C LYS A 73 -2.58 21.65 2.74
N THR A 74 -1.94 20.49 2.74
CA THR A 74 -1.19 19.97 3.90
C THR A 74 0.30 19.77 3.66
N LYS A 75 0.75 19.71 2.41
CA LYS A 75 2.13 19.35 2.02
C LYS A 75 3.24 20.17 2.69
N ASP A 76 2.96 21.43 3.04
CA ASP A 76 3.93 22.34 3.64
C ASP A 76 3.94 22.25 5.19
N ASN A 77 2.94 21.60 5.78
CA ASN A 77 2.75 21.56 7.23
C ASN A 77 2.86 20.16 7.85
N GLY A 78 2.73 19.11 7.05
CA GLY A 78 2.79 17.73 7.53
C GLY A 78 2.57 16.70 6.44
N TYR A 79 2.21 15.48 6.83
CA TYR A 79 2.18 14.34 5.93
C TYR A 79 0.85 13.61 5.95
N ILE A 80 0.37 13.25 4.76
CA ILE A 80 -0.67 12.23 4.62
C ILE A 80 0.01 10.86 4.62
N SER A 81 -0.41 9.98 5.53
CA SER A 81 0.22 8.68 5.73
C SER A 81 -0.61 7.57 5.13
N PHE A 82 -0.01 6.82 4.22
CA PHE A 82 -0.63 5.67 3.58
C PHE A 82 -0.33 4.36 4.31
N MET A 83 -1.28 3.43 4.25
CA MET A 83 -1.13 2.04 4.69
C MET A 83 -1.98 1.13 3.81
N THR A 84 -1.60 -0.13 3.65
CA THR A 84 -2.44 -1.13 2.98
C THR A 84 -3.55 -1.62 3.89
N ASN A 85 -3.20 -1.79 5.16
CA ASN A 85 -4.05 -2.35 6.21
C ASN A 85 -3.77 -1.73 7.57
N ASN A 86 -4.66 -2.04 8.50
CA ASN A 86 -4.45 -1.90 9.92
C ASN A 86 -5.19 -3.03 10.69
N HIS A 87 -5.23 -2.92 12.00
CA HIS A 87 -5.90 -3.87 12.87
C HIS A 87 -7.44 -3.81 12.82
N ASP A 88 -8.01 -2.84 12.14
CA ASP A 88 -9.46 -2.58 12.10
C ASP A 88 -10.16 -2.96 10.81
N MET A 89 -9.41 -3.37 9.79
CA MET A 89 -9.98 -3.74 8.49
C MET A 89 -9.39 -5.04 7.94
N PRO A 90 -10.11 -5.74 7.05
CA PRO A 90 -9.57 -6.91 6.37
C PRO A 90 -8.30 -6.58 5.58
N ARG A 91 -7.32 -7.49 5.61
CA ARG A 91 -6.09 -7.34 4.81
C ARG A 91 -6.41 -7.28 3.31
N VAL A 92 -5.64 -6.52 2.55
CA VAL A 92 -5.81 -6.41 1.08
C VAL A 92 -5.75 -7.75 0.36
N THR A 93 -5.09 -8.75 0.95
CA THR A 93 -5.06 -10.15 0.48
C THR A 93 -6.44 -10.83 0.45
N ALA A 94 -7.47 -10.22 1.04
CA ALA A 94 -8.85 -10.68 0.90
C ALA A 94 -9.44 -10.32 -0.47
N TYR A 95 -8.84 -9.39 -1.20
CA TYR A 95 -9.37 -8.76 -2.41
C TYR A 95 -8.40 -8.78 -3.60
N LEU A 96 -7.09 -8.79 -3.34
CA LEU A 96 -6.05 -8.64 -4.34
C LEU A 96 -5.14 -9.87 -4.37
N ASP A 97 -4.68 -10.23 -5.55
CA ASP A 97 -3.68 -11.28 -5.74
C ASP A 97 -2.25 -10.78 -5.46
N LYS A 98 -1.29 -11.69 -5.54
CA LYS A 98 0.13 -11.43 -5.26
C LYS A 98 0.69 -10.30 -6.11
N GLU A 99 0.39 -10.26 -7.41
CA GLU A 99 0.94 -9.27 -8.33
C GLU A 99 0.35 -7.88 -8.07
N ALA A 100 -0.95 -7.80 -7.83
CA ALA A 100 -1.60 -6.56 -7.44
C ALA A 100 -1.06 -6.01 -6.11
N ILE A 101 -0.78 -6.88 -5.13
CA ILE A 101 -0.19 -6.47 -3.83
C ILE A 101 1.22 -5.90 -4.01
N LYS A 102 2.03 -6.44 -4.93
CA LYS A 102 3.33 -5.86 -5.27
C LYS A 102 3.20 -4.44 -5.80
N LEU A 103 2.25 -4.20 -6.73
CA LEU A 103 1.96 -2.87 -7.27
C LEU A 103 1.44 -1.90 -6.20
N VAL A 104 0.57 -2.37 -5.32
CA VAL A 104 0.05 -1.58 -4.18
C VAL A 104 1.19 -1.11 -3.29
N ASN A 105 2.11 -1.99 -2.91
CA ASN A 105 3.27 -1.61 -2.11
C ASN A 105 4.16 -0.61 -2.86
N ALA A 106 4.44 -0.85 -4.16
CA ALA A 106 5.20 0.10 -4.97
C ALA A 106 4.53 1.48 -5.00
N PHE A 107 3.21 1.55 -5.13
CA PHE A 107 2.45 2.79 -5.09
C PHE A 107 2.60 3.50 -3.74
N ILE A 108 2.26 2.83 -2.64
CA ILE A 108 2.28 3.43 -1.28
C ILE A 108 3.67 3.95 -0.92
N PHE A 109 4.71 3.17 -1.18
CA PHE A 109 6.08 3.55 -0.80
C PHE A 109 6.72 4.57 -1.73
N THR A 110 6.13 4.88 -2.88
CA THR A 110 6.61 5.94 -3.79
C THR A 110 5.77 7.21 -3.77
N MET A 111 4.57 7.18 -3.17
CA MET A 111 3.76 8.38 -2.93
C MET A 111 4.40 9.30 -1.88
N PRO A 112 4.04 10.62 -1.86
CA PRO A 112 4.41 11.53 -0.77
C PRO A 112 3.89 11.06 0.58
N GLY A 113 4.42 11.64 1.66
CA GLY A 113 4.01 11.31 3.02
C GLY A 113 4.87 10.24 3.68
N VAL A 114 4.39 9.66 4.76
CA VAL A 114 5.06 8.61 5.54
C VAL A 114 4.27 7.31 5.40
N PRO A 115 4.76 6.33 4.64
CA PRO A 115 4.08 5.04 4.53
C PRO A 115 4.20 4.26 5.84
N PHE A 116 3.11 3.59 6.22
CA PHE A 116 3.06 2.68 7.35
C PHE A 116 2.85 1.26 6.85
N LEU A 117 3.72 0.36 7.25
CA LEU A 117 3.63 -1.05 6.95
C LEU A 117 2.98 -1.78 8.12
N TYR A 118 1.79 -2.32 7.91
CA TYR A 118 1.16 -3.19 8.90
C TYR A 118 1.85 -4.56 8.86
N TYR A 119 2.22 -5.09 10.03
CA TYR A 119 2.99 -6.34 10.10
C TYR A 119 2.34 -7.47 9.27
N GLY A 120 3.17 -8.18 8.54
CA GLY A 120 2.76 -9.27 7.67
C GLY A 120 2.32 -8.85 6.26
N ASP A 121 2.11 -7.55 5.98
CA ASP A 121 1.82 -7.09 4.62
C ASP A 121 3.04 -7.23 3.72
N GLU A 122 4.24 -7.15 4.29
CA GLU A 122 5.51 -7.38 3.59
C GLU A 122 5.69 -8.80 3.06
N ILE A 123 4.92 -9.74 3.57
CA ILE A 123 4.89 -11.13 3.09
C ILE A 123 3.52 -11.53 2.53
N GLY A 124 2.58 -10.59 2.43
CA GLY A 124 1.23 -10.87 1.96
C GLY A 124 0.45 -11.81 2.87
N MET A 125 0.55 -11.66 4.20
CA MET A 125 -0.25 -12.46 5.14
C MET A 125 -1.72 -12.40 4.78
N ARG A 126 -2.38 -13.57 4.79
CA ARG A 126 -3.78 -13.71 4.40
C ARG A 126 -4.72 -13.25 5.51
N TYR A 127 -5.80 -12.60 5.10
CA TYR A 127 -6.93 -12.37 6.00
C TYR A 127 -7.61 -13.69 6.33
N GLN A 128 -7.69 -14.03 7.61
CA GLN A 128 -8.29 -15.27 8.08
C GLN A 128 -9.77 -15.10 8.40
N LYS A 129 -10.66 -15.63 7.52
CA LYS A 129 -12.10 -15.57 7.71
C LYS A 129 -12.55 -16.50 8.83
N GLY A 130 -13.60 -16.11 9.55
CA GLY A 130 -14.29 -16.99 10.51
C GLY A 130 -13.54 -17.22 11.82
N ILE A 131 -12.47 -16.50 12.13
CA ILE A 131 -11.84 -16.57 13.44
C ILE A 131 -12.79 -15.99 14.49
N VAL A 132 -12.97 -16.74 15.59
CA VAL A 132 -13.79 -16.30 16.71
C VAL A 132 -13.16 -15.07 17.36
N SER A 133 -13.95 -14.01 17.47
CA SER A 133 -13.52 -12.78 18.14
C SER A 133 -13.36 -13.00 19.64
N LYS A 134 -12.22 -12.61 20.21
CA LYS A 134 -11.96 -12.69 21.65
C LYS A 134 -12.18 -11.36 22.39
N GLU A 135 -12.00 -10.22 21.72
CA GLU A 135 -12.06 -8.90 22.35
C GLU A 135 -12.95 -7.93 21.54
N GLY A 136 -14.13 -8.41 21.13
CA GLY A 136 -15.01 -7.60 20.30
C GLY A 136 -14.43 -7.23 18.93
N GLY A 137 -13.44 -7.99 18.46
CA GLY A 137 -12.76 -7.75 17.19
C GLY A 137 -13.62 -8.08 15.96
N TYR A 138 -14.59 -8.96 16.11
CA TYR A 138 -15.52 -9.39 15.06
C TYR A 138 -14.78 -9.74 13.76
N SER A 139 -15.17 -9.17 12.60
CA SER A 139 -14.50 -9.38 11.32
C SER A 139 -13.03 -8.90 11.30
N ARG A 140 -12.65 -7.96 12.18
CA ARG A 140 -11.28 -7.46 12.29
C ARG A 140 -10.30 -8.49 12.85
N THR A 141 -10.78 -9.48 13.61
CA THR A 141 -9.94 -10.52 14.22
C THR A 141 -9.07 -11.24 13.21
N GLY A 142 -9.58 -11.47 12.00
CA GLY A 142 -8.84 -12.11 10.92
C GLY A 142 -7.61 -11.34 10.39
N SER A 143 -7.51 -10.06 10.70
CA SER A 143 -6.33 -9.22 10.38
C SER A 143 -5.29 -9.19 11.50
N ARG A 144 -5.63 -9.70 12.70
CA ARG A 144 -4.81 -9.63 13.91
C ARG A 144 -4.10 -10.94 14.24
N THR A 145 -4.04 -11.86 13.27
CA THR A 145 -3.40 -13.17 13.43
C THR A 145 -1.90 -13.03 13.67
N PRO A 146 -1.25 -14.00 14.35
CA PRO A 146 0.17 -13.97 14.62
C PRO A 146 1.03 -13.84 13.37
N MET A 147 2.14 -13.10 13.47
CA MET A 147 3.15 -12.99 12.41
C MET A 147 3.69 -14.39 12.03
N GLN A 148 4.00 -14.56 10.75
CA GLN A 148 4.41 -15.83 10.15
C GLN A 148 5.88 -15.78 9.76
N TRP A 149 6.75 -16.39 10.60
CA TRP A 149 8.19 -16.31 10.45
C TRP A 149 8.79 -17.46 9.63
N ASN A 150 8.37 -18.70 9.92
CA ASN A 150 8.93 -19.92 9.33
C ASN A 150 7.92 -21.07 9.37
N SER A 151 8.33 -22.25 8.88
CA SER A 151 7.52 -23.48 8.86
C SER A 151 7.41 -24.22 10.20
N GLY A 152 7.98 -23.70 11.28
CA GLY A 152 7.95 -24.30 12.60
C GLY A 152 6.59 -24.20 13.31
N LYS A 153 6.54 -24.66 14.57
CA LYS A 153 5.34 -24.60 15.41
C LYS A 153 4.76 -23.19 15.44
N ASN A 154 3.45 -23.08 15.23
CA ASN A 154 2.71 -21.80 15.14
C ASN A 154 3.35 -20.81 14.15
N LEU A 155 3.88 -21.31 13.04
CA LEU A 155 4.59 -20.54 12.03
C LEU A 155 5.78 -19.70 12.60
N GLY A 156 6.44 -20.28 13.64
CA GLY A 156 7.57 -19.63 14.30
C GLY A 156 7.20 -18.49 15.25
N PHE A 157 5.92 -18.21 15.45
CA PHE A 157 5.47 -17.12 16.32
C PHE A 157 5.59 -17.46 17.80
N SER A 158 5.23 -18.69 18.19
CA SER A 158 5.15 -19.11 19.59
C SER A 158 5.42 -20.58 19.76
N THR A 159 6.03 -20.97 20.88
CA THR A 159 6.19 -22.35 21.32
C THR A 159 4.99 -22.89 22.11
N SER A 160 4.00 -22.04 22.39
CA SER A 160 2.75 -22.45 23.06
C SER A 160 2.03 -23.53 22.28
N ASP A 161 1.28 -24.39 22.97
CA ASP A 161 0.42 -25.37 22.31
C ASP A 161 -0.76 -24.71 21.61
N GLU A 162 -1.28 -23.64 22.17
CA GLU A 162 -2.36 -22.86 21.60
C GLU A 162 -2.03 -21.36 21.69
N PRO A 163 -1.77 -20.67 20.57
CA PRO A 163 -1.59 -19.22 20.57
C PRO A 163 -2.92 -18.51 20.79
N TYR A 164 -2.87 -17.25 21.24
CA TYR A 164 -4.06 -16.46 21.53
C TYR A 164 -5.05 -16.38 20.36
N LEU A 165 -4.56 -16.14 19.14
CA LEU A 165 -5.32 -16.28 17.89
C LEU A 165 -4.69 -17.38 17.04
N ALA A 166 -5.53 -18.05 16.26
CA ALA A 166 -5.09 -19.11 15.36
C ALA A 166 -4.14 -18.55 14.27
N VAL A 167 -3.14 -19.35 13.90
CA VAL A 167 -2.28 -19.10 12.74
C VAL A 167 -2.94 -19.59 11.45
N ASP A 168 -2.45 -19.14 10.30
CA ASP A 168 -2.82 -19.70 9.00
C ASP A 168 -2.39 -21.17 8.93
N LYS A 169 -3.36 -22.07 8.70
CA LYS A 169 -3.13 -23.52 8.62
C LYS A 169 -2.95 -24.03 7.18
N SER A 170 -2.92 -23.13 6.21
CA SER A 170 -2.73 -23.50 4.81
C SER A 170 -1.32 -24.04 4.60
N ALA A 171 -1.18 -25.06 3.75
CA ALA A 171 0.12 -25.65 3.44
C ALA A 171 1.07 -24.66 2.77
N ASP A 172 0.54 -23.65 2.13
CA ASP A 172 1.23 -22.57 1.43
C ASP A 172 1.15 -21.22 2.17
N ALA A 173 1.01 -21.26 3.49
CA ALA A 173 1.00 -20.05 4.32
C ALA A 173 2.27 -19.20 4.06
N PRO A 174 2.12 -17.90 3.75
CA PRO A 174 3.27 -17.05 3.50
C PRO A 174 4.09 -16.86 4.77
N THR A 175 5.40 -17.00 4.68
CA THR A 175 6.33 -16.80 5.79
C THR A 175 7.52 -15.95 5.37
N VAL A 176 8.19 -15.31 6.31
CA VAL A 176 9.45 -14.62 6.03
C VAL A 176 10.49 -15.60 5.45
N GLU A 177 10.55 -16.81 6.03
CA GLU A 177 11.51 -17.84 5.61
C GLU A 177 11.37 -18.23 4.14
N ASN A 178 10.14 -18.41 3.63
CA ASN A 178 9.94 -18.83 2.25
C ASN A 178 9.98 -17.69 1.23
N GLN A 179 10.03 -16.43 1.68
CA GLN A 179 10.03 -15.26 0.81
C GLN A 179 11.34 -14.48 0.77
N LYS A 180 12.14 -14.52 1.83
CA LYS A 180 13.36 -13.67 1.95
C LYS A 180 14.37 -13.87 0.82
N ASP A 181 14.47 -15.09 0.29
CA ASP A 181 15.41 -15.47 -0.78
C ASP A 181 14.70 -15.69 -2.14
N ASP A 182 13.39 -15.52 -2.22
CA ASP A 182 12.61 -15.60 -3.46
C ASP A 182 12.60 -14.23 -4.18
N PRO A 183 13.25 -14.12 -5.36
CA PRO A 183 13.31 -12.86 -6.10
C PRO A 183 11.95 -12.36 -6.58
N ASP A 184 10.93 -13.22 -6.66
CA ASP A 184 9.57 -12.89 -7.07
C ASP A 184 8.61 -12.71 -5.89
N SER A 185 9.11 -12.64 -4.65
CA SER A 185 8.27 -12.49 -3.46
C SER A 185 7.76 -11.06 -3.25
N ILE A 186 6.67 -10.93 -2.49
CA ILE A 186 6.21 -9.62 -1.99
C ILE A 186 7.28 -9.01 -1.09
N TYR A 187 7.92 -9.82 -0.23
CA TYR A 187 9.00 -9.39 0.65
C TYR A 187 10.15 -8.72 -0.12
N LYS A 188 10.56 -9.34 -1.24
CA LYS A 188 11.63 -8.77 -2.07
C LYS A 188 11.22 -7.43 -2.68
N VAL A 189 10.01 -7.31 -3.20
CA VAL A 189 9.50 -6.05 -3.74
C VAL A 189 9.45 -4.97 -2.68
N VAL A 190 8.92 -5.26 -1.50
CA VAL A 190 8.84 -4.28 -0.39
C VAL A 190 10.24 -3.81 0.01
N THR A 191 11.20 -4.72 0.18
CA THR A 191 12.58 -4.35 0.52
C THR A 191 13.26 -3.52 -0.56
N ASP A 192 13.05 -3.83 -1.83
CA ASP A 192 13.61 -3.07 -2.95
C ASP A 192 13.02 -1.65 -3.02
N ILE A 193 11.71 -1.51 -2.88
CA ILE A 193 11.06 -0.19 -2.92
C ILE A 193 11.45 0.68 -1.71
N ILE A 194 11.60 0.09 -0.54
CA ILE A 194 12.14 0.79 0.64
C ILE A 194 13.58 1.26 0.37
N ALA A 195 14.41 0.41 -0.22
CA ALA A 195 15.77 0.77 -0.58
C ALA A 195 15.80 1.91 -1.62
N LEU A 196 14.92 1.88 -2.63
CA LEU A 196 14.75 2.97 -3.59
C LEU A 196 14.32 4.27 -2.91
N ARG A 197 13.36 4.21 -1.99
CA ARG A 197 12.89 5.37 -1.24
C ARG A 197 14.00 6.01 -0.40
N HIS A 198 14.90 5.21 0.17
CA HIS A 198 16.07 5.72 0.88
C HIS A 198 17.14 6.27 -0.06
N LYS A 199 17.30 5.69 -1.24
CA LYS A 199 18.30 6.08 -2.23
C LYS A 199 17.99 7.40 -2.91
N TYR A 200 16.72 7.70 -3.17
CA TYR A 200 16.28 8.87 -3.93
C TYR A 200 15.55 9.87 -3.06
N ASP A 201 16.12 11.07 -2.90
CA ASP A 201 15.52 12.14 -2.12
C ASP A 201 14.16 12.57 -2.67
N ASP A 202 13.96 12.46 -3.98
CA ASP A 202 12.69 12.72 -4.65
C ASP A 202 11.52 11.86 -4.13
N LEU A 203 11.80 10.70 -3.53
CA LEU A 203 10.79 9.81 -2.94
C LEU A 203 10.52 10.07 -1.45
N LYS A 204 11.20 11.03 -0.81
CA LYS A 204 10.94 11.39 0.58
C LYS A 204 9.54 11.99 0.76
N GLY A 205 9.11 12.09 2.01
CA GLY A 205 7.74 12.47 2.37
C GLY A 205 7.25 13.79 1.77
N ASN A 206 8.12 14.78 1.66
CA ASN A 206 7.85 16.14 1.19
C ASN A 206 8.27 16.43 -0.26
N GLY A 207 8.65 15.42 -1.03
CA GLY A 207 8.97 15.60 -2.45
C GLY A 207 7.75 15.99 -3.29
N GLU A 208 7.99 16.78 -4.34
CA GLU A 208 6.95 17.20 -5.27
C GLU A 208 6.14 16.04 -5.85
N LEU A 209 4.90 16.32 -6.24
CA LEU A 209 4.01 15.38 -6.90
C LEU A 209 3.32 16.02 -8.10
N GLU A 210 3.46 15.40 -9.27
CA GLU A 210 2.65 15.69 -10.45
C GLU A 210 1.93 14.40 -10.86
N PHE A 211 0.62 14.34 -10.70
CA PHE A 211 -0.17 13.16 -11.04
C PHE A 211 -0.64 13.22 -12.49
N MET A 212 -0.44 12.14 -13.24
CA MET A 212 -0.80 12.01 -14.65
C MET A 212 -1.79 10.84 -14.80
N TYR A 213 -3.04 11.17 -15.06
CA TYR A 213 -4.12 10.20 -15.12
C TYR A 213 -5.25 10.69 -16.03
N GLU A 214 -6.04 9.75 -16.49
CA GLU A 214 -7.29 10.00 -17.19
C GLU A 214 -8.44 9.29 -16.47
N GLU A 215 -9.66 9.53 -16.89
CA GLU A 215 -10.83 8.86 -16.34
C GLU A 215 -10.87 7.39 -16.77
N GLY A 216 -11.30 6.51 -15.86
CA GLY A 216 -11.46 5.09 -16.10
C GLY A 216 -10.32 4.24 -15.57
N LYS A 217 -10.40 2.93 -15.84
CA LYS A 217 -9.36 1.96 -15.48
C LYS A 217 -8.35 1.85 -16.62
N ILE A 218 -7.32 2.65 -16.54
CA ILE A 218 -6.22 2.73 -17.52
C ILE A 218 -4.90 2.78 -16.77
N PRO A 219 -3.77 2.51 -17.44
CA PRO A 219 -2.47 2.81 -16.88
C PRO A 219 -2.37 4.30 -16.52
N PHE A 220 -1.73 4.56 -15.39
CA PHE A 220 -1.52 5.93 -14.89
C PHE A 220 -0.06 6.13 -14.47
N ALA A 221 0.30 7.38 -14.28
CA ALA A 221 1.64 7.73 -13.85
C ALA A 221 1.62 8.91 -12.88
N TYR A 222 2.70 9.07 -12.14
CA TYR A 222 3.01 10.30 -11.43
C TYR A 222 4.51 10.54 -11.37
N LYS A 223 4.85 11.80 -11.22
CA LYS A 223 6.23 12.27 -11.14
C LYS A 223 6.52 12.74 -9.71
N ARG A 224 7.68 12.37 -9.20
CA ARG A 224 8.26 12.82 -7.95
C ARG A 224 9.66 13.36 -8.26
N GLY A 225 9.84 14.69 -8.23
CA GLY A 225 11.11 15.30 -8.63
C GLY A 225 11.57 14.83 -10.01
N ASN A 226 12.68 14.09 -10.08
CA ASN A 226 13.24 13.55 -11.34
C ASN A 226 12.80 12.11 -11.64
N LEU A 227 11.97 11.50 -10.81
CA LEU A 227 11.48 10.13 -10.99
C LEU A 227 10.06 10.13 -11.52
N VAL A 228 9.76 9.22 -12.45
CA VAL A 228 8.42 8.99 -12.97
C VAL A 228 8.05 7.54 -12.69
N MET A 229 6.95 7.33 -12.02
CA MET A 229 6.37 6.03 -11.73
C MET A 229 5.21 5.78 -12.70
N TYR A 230 5.26 4.66 -13.40
CA TYR A 230 4.20 4.18 -14.30
C TYR A 230 3.56 2.93 -13.70
N PHE A 231 2.23 2.90 -13.67
CA PHE A 231 1.44 1.79 -13.14
C PHE A 231 0.45 1.27 -14.17
N ASN A 232 0.48 -0.02 -14.39
CA ASN A 232 -0.55 -0.72 -15.15
C ASN A 232 -1.36 -1.62 -14.21
N PRO A 233 -2.51 -1.17 -13.71
CA PRO A 233 -3.39 -1.98 -12.85
C PRO A 233 -4.32 -2.91 -13.65
N LEU A 234 -4.19 -2.96 -14.97
CA LEU A 234 -4.96 -3.86 -15.83
C LEU A 234 -4.47 -5.30 -15.68
N GLY A 235 -5.35 -6.26 -15.89
CA GLY A 235 -5.00 -7.69 -15.98
C GLY A 235 -4.35 -8.10 -17.30
N GLU A 236 -3.97 -7.14 -18.14
CA GLU A 236 -3.39 -7.34 -19.47
C GLU A 236 -2.31 -6.30 -19.76
N SER A 237 -1.49 -6.55 -20.77
CA SER A 237 -0.46 -5.62 -21.22
C SER A 237 -1.07 -4.35 -21.78
N ALA A 238 -0.46 -3.22 -21.48
CA ALA A 238 -0.87 -1.91 -21.97
C ALA A 238 0.34 -1.08 -22.38
N VAL A 239 0.11 -0.08 -23.22
CA VAL A 239 1.15 0.86 -23.68
C VAL A 239 0.80 2.27 -23.26
N MET A 240 1.73 2.95 -22.59
CA MET A 240 1.63 4.37 -22.30
C MET A 240 2.66 5.17 -23.10
N ASN A 241 2.28 6.32 -23.62
CA ASN A 241 3.25 7.28 -24.14
C ASN A 241 3.94 7.95 -22.93
N ALA A 242 5.26 7.89 -22.91
CA ALA A 242 6.02 8.56 -21.86
C ALA A 242 6.10 10.06 -22.12
N LYS A 243 5.68 10.85 -21.14
CA LYS A 243 5.80 12.33 -21.18
C LYS A 243 7.26 12.79 -21.06
N TYR A 244 8.09 11.98 -20.41
CA TYR A 244 9.48 12.31 -20.08
C TYR A 244 10.44 11.27 -20.65
N THR A 245 11.66 11.71 -20.96
CA THR A 245 12.77 10.82 -21.34
C THR A 245 13.56 10.39 -20.10
N GLY A 246 14.16 9.22 -20.12
CA GLY A 246 14.92 8.73 -18.98
C GLY A 246 15.45 7.32 -19.17
N LYS A 247 15.84 6.71 -18.08
CA LYS A 247 16.23 5.30 -18.00
C LYS A 247 15.47 4.61 -16.88
N THR A 248 15.16 3.35 -17.08
CA THR A 248 14.55 2.52 -16.02
C THR A 248 15.51 2.36 -14.85
N VAL A 249 15.04 2.63 -13.64
CA VAL A 249 15.81 2.45 -12.39
C VAL A 249 15.27 1.27 -11.59
N TYR A 250 14.02 0.88 -11.82
CA TYR A 250 13.36 -0.29 -11.25
C TYR A 250 12.17 -0.68 -12.11
N SER A 251 11.86 -1.97 -12.20
CA SER A 251 10.66 -2.47 -12.86
C SER A 251 10.09 -3.67 -12.12
N LEU A 252 8.77 -3.82 -12.18
CA LEU A 252 8.03 -5.00 -11.74
C LEU A 252 7.42 -5.68 -12.97
N GLY A 253 7.44 -7.00 -12.97
CA GLY A 253 6.97 -7.79 -14.11
C GLY A 253 7.84 -7.54 -15.35
N ASN A 254 7.19 -7.51 -16.52
CA ASN A 254 7.83 -7.35 -17.81
C ASN A 254 7.79 -5.91 -18.35
N ALA A 255 7.74 -4.92 -17.45
CA ALA A 255 7.66 -3.52 -17.85
C ALA A 255 8.96 -3.04 -18.50
N GLU A 256 8.85 -2.41 -19.68
CA GLU A 256 9.97 -1.87 -20.44
C GLU A 256 9.74 -0.40 -20.81
N PHE A 257 10.81 0.37 -20.81
CA PHE A 257 10.81 1.74 -21.33
C PHE A 257 11.71 1.81 -22.58
N ALA A 258 11.08 2.02 -23.73
CA ALA A 258 11.79 2.15 -25.00
C ALA A 258 11.06 3.11 -25.95
N ASN A 259 11.81 3.87 -26.75
CA ASN A 259 11.28 4.76 -27.81
C ASN A 259 10.17 5.71 -27.35
N GLY A 260 10.27 6.22 -26.12
CA GLY A 260 9.26 7.12 -25.56
C GLY A 260 7.96 6.47 -25.16
N LYS A 261 7.97 5.15 -24.96
CA LYS A 261 6.82 4.36 -24.50
C LYS A 261 7.19 3.48 -23.31
N VAL A 262 6.22 3.23 -22.47
CA VAL A 262 6.24 2.20 -21.41
C VAL A 262 5.26 1.11 -21.80
N THR A 263 5.73 -0.13 -21.79
CA THR A 263 4.93 -1.32 -22.12
C THR A 263 4.97 -2.30 -21.00
#